data_267c4dbdf56e5a34b68925f2fd96d95b
#
_entry.id   267c4dbdf56e5a34b68925f2fd96d95b
#
_cell.length_a   1.000
_cell.length_b   1.000
_cell.length_c   1.000
_cell.angle_alpha   90.00
_cell.angle_beta   90.00
_cell.angle_gamma   90.00
#
_symmetry.space_group_name_H-M   'P 1'
#
loop_
_entity.id
_entity.type
_entity.pdbx_description
1 polymer ?
#
loop_
_entity_poly.entity_id
_entity_poly.type
_entity_poly.pdbx_seq_one_letter_code
_entity_poly.pdbx_strand_id
1 'polypeptide(L)'
;TYGSQITTDYVRALAVYYPLCFIYIFTAFPLFAWFGGGKGAVGEMFRHIARPAITSLGTCSSVATIPTNMEAAEESGISKDVSEIVLPLGATMHMDGSCFSCVLKIAFLFGVFGKPFDNVGDFILIILVAVLSSVGMSGVPGGGYIGEFIMCSVFFPDQLAVAYPCLLYTSDAA
;
A
#
# COMPACT_ATOMS: atom_id res chain seq x y z
N THR A 1 -3.56 28.96 -10.70
CA THR A 1 -4.52 28.63 -9.63
C THR A 1 -4.88 27.14 -9.58
N TYR A 2 -4.75 26.36 -10.66
CA TYR A 2 -4.93 24.92 -10.62
C TYR A 2 -3.89 24.22 -9.72
N GLY A 3 -2.65 24.68 -9.71
CA GLY A 3 -1.58 24.07 -8.91
C GLY A 3 -1.81 24.13 -7.40
N SER A 4 -2.37 25.21 -6.88
CA SER A 4 -2.63 25.34 -5.43
C SER A 4 -3.77 24.45 -4.94
N GLN A 5 -4.78 24.20 -5.76
CA GLN A 5 -5.86 23.26 -5.44
C GLN A 5 -5.35 21.82 -5.42
N ILE A 6 -4.59 21.40 -6.44
CA ILE A 6 -4.00 20.07 -6.50
C ILE A 6 -3.11 19.82 -5.28
N THR A 7 -2.27 20.78 -4.90
CA THR A 7 -1.41 20.67 -3.71
C THR A 7 -2.22 20.54 -2.43
N THR A 8 -3.28 21.32 -2.28
CA THR A 8 -4.14 21.27 -1.09
C THR A 8 -4.86 19.93 -0.97
N ASP A 9 -5.42 19.43 -2.07
CA ASP A 9 -6.13 18.16 -2.11
C ASP A 9 -5.18 16.99 -1.86
N TYR A 10 -3.95 17.07 -2.36
CA TYR A 10 -2.91 16.08 -2.11
C TYR A 10 -2.47 16.05 -0.63
N VAL A 11 -2.20 17.20 -0.03
CA VAL A 11 -1.87 17.28 1.41
C VAL A 11 -3.02 16.75 2.26
N ARG A 12 -4.26 17.03 1.90
CA ARG A 12 -5.45 16.49 2.57
C ARG A 12 -5.53 14.97 2.45
N ALA A 13 -5.23 14.43 1.27
CA ALA A 13 -5.17 12.99 1.04
C ALA A 13 -4.09 12.32 1.91
N LEU A 14 -2.89 12.90 1.98
CA LEU A 14 -1.82 12.39 2.85
C LEU A 14 -2.20 12.46 4.34
N ALA A 15 -2.88 13.54 4.76
CA ALA A 15 -3.35 13.70 6.13
C ALA A 15 -4.38 12.64 6.56
N VAL A 16 -5.06 12.03 5.61
CA VAL A 16 -5.94 10.87 5.85
C VAL A 16 -5.18 9.56 5.78
N TYR A 17 -4.26 9.44 4.82
CA TYR A 17 -3.51 8.21 4.56
C TYR A 17 -2.63 7.78 5.73
N TYR A 18 -1.78 8.69 6.25
CA TYR A 18 -0.84 8.33 7.31
C TYR A 18 -1.53 7.89 8.62
N PRO A 19 -2.54 8.59 9.15
CA PRO A 19 -3.26 8.11 10.32
C PRO A 19 -3.94 6.75 10.09
N LEU A 20 -4.51 6.52 8.89
CA LEU A 20 -5.12 5.25 8.55
C LEU A 20 -4.09 4.11 8.54
N CYS A 21 -2.91 4.33 7.96
CA CYS A 21 -1.83 3.35 8.00
C CYS A 21 -1.36 3.05 9.43
N PHE A 22 -1.22 4.08 10.28
CA PHE A 22 -0.86 3.86 11.68
C PHE A 22 -1.93 3.08 12.44
N ILE A 23 -3.20 3.43 12.27
CA ILE A 23 -4.32 2.68 12.86
C ILE A 23 -4.27 1.22 12.39
N TYR A 24 -4.05 0.99 11.11
CA TYR A 24 -3.95 -0.36 10.54
C TYR A 24 -2.78 -1.15 11.16
N ILE A 25 -1.59 -0.58 11.22
CA ILE A 25 -0.41 -1.22 11.80
C ILE A 25 -0.64 -1.61 13.26
N PHE A 26 -1.23 -0.71 14.07
CA PHE A 26 -1.45 -0.95 15.48
C PHE A 26 -2.72 -1.77 15.82
N THR A 27 -3.58 -2.04 14.84
CA THR A 27 -4.79 -2.87 15.04
C THR A 27 -4.69 -4.20 14.30
N ALA A 28 -4.47 -4.18 13.00
CA ALA A 28 -4.50 -5.40 12.19
C ALA A 28 -3.28 -6.29 12.42
N PHE A 29 -2.08 -5.73 12.51
CA PHE A 29 -0.86 -6.51 12.72
C PHE A 29 -0.86 -7.26 14.05
N PRO A 30 -1.18 -6.62 15.20
CA PRO A 30 -1.35 -7.35 16.46
C PRO A 30 -2.44 -8.40 16.40
N LEU A 31 -3.53 -8.13 15.70
CA LEU A 31 -4.62 -9.07 15.54
C LEU A 31 -4.16 -10.33 14.79
N PHE A 32 -3.46 -10.16 13.68
CA PHE A 32 -2.90 -11.28 12.91
C PHE A 32 -1.85 -12.07 13.71
N ALA A 33 -0.95 -11.38 14.42
CA ALA A 33 0.02 -12.01 15.29
C ALA A 33 -0.64 -12.82 16.42
N TRP A 34 -1.70 -12.27 17.00
CA TRP A 34 -2.46 -12.97 18.03
C TRP A 34 -3.19 -14.20 17.51
N PHE A 35 -3.80 -14.12 16.33
CA PHE A 35 -4.45 -15.29 15.70
C PHE A 35 -3.46 -16.37 15.31
N GLY A 36 -2.27 -16.00 14.83
CA GLY A 36 -1.25 -16.95 14.38
C GLY A 36 -0.44 -17.59 15.50
N GLY A 37 -0.02 -16.80 16.50
CA GLY A 37 0.91 -17.24 17.55
C GLY A 37 0.43 -17.10 19.00
N GLY A 38 -0.81 -16.62 19.21
CA GLY A 38 -1.36 -16.45 20.54
C GLY A 38 -0.83 -15.23 21.30
N LYS A 39 -1.01 -15.21 22.64
CA LYS A 39 -0.78 -14.01 23.47
C LYS A 39 0.66 -13.50 23.50
N GLY A 40 1.67 -14.33 23.23
CA GLY A 40 3.09 -13.95 23.22
C GLY A 40 3.55 -13.37 21.87
N ALA A 41 2.94 -13.78 20.76
CA ALA A 41 3.37 -13.45 19.42
C ALA A 41 3.31 -11.95 19.09
N VAL A 42 2.37 -11.22 19.68
CA VAL A 42 2.28 -9.76 19.50
C VAL A 42 3.52 -9.05 20.04
N GLY A 43 4.00 -9.45 21.22
CA GLY A 43 5.21 -8.87 21.81
C GLY A 43 6.46 -9.17 20.99
N GLU A 44 6.61 -10.42 20.54
CA GLU A 44 7.73 -10.84 19.70
C GLU A 44 7.70 -10.14 18.34
N MET A 45 6.54 -9.99 17.71
CA MET A 45 6.40 -9.24 16.48
C MET A 45 6.92 -7.80 16.64
N PHE A 46 6.46 -7.04 17.62
CA PHE A 46 6.90 -5.65 17.82
C PHE A 46 8.37 -5.53 18.20
N ARG A 47 8.94 -6.56 18.84
CA ARG A 47 10.35 -6.58 19.21
C ARG A 47 11.26 -6.69 17.98
N HIS A 48 10.85 -7.44 16.96
CA HIS A 48 11.69 -7.76 15.81
C HIS A 48 11.32 -6.99 14.52
N ILE A 49 10.15 -6.29 14.47
CA ILE A 49 9.67 -5.58 13.28
C ILE A 49 10.49 -4.32 12.94
N ALA A 50 11.21 -3.74 13.88
CA ALA A 50 11.89 -2.45 13.68
C ALA A 50 12.94 -2.50 12.56
N ARG A 51 13.74 -3.56 12.49
CA ARG A 51 14.80 -3.73 11.47
C ARG A 51 14.21 -3.87 10.06
N PRO A 52 13.25 -4.77 9.79
CA PRO A 52 12.55 -4.82 8.51
C PRO A 52 11.85 -3.52 8.14
N ALA A 53 11.22 -2.84 9.09
CA ALA A 53 10.55 -1.57 8.84
C ALA A 53 11.52 -0.48 8.34
N ILE A 54 12.68 -0.34 8.97
CA ILE A 54 13.71 0.62 8.55
C ILE A 54 14.25 0.24 7.16
N THR A 55 14.49 -1.04 6.90
CA THR A 55 14.94 -1.52 5.58
C THR A 55 13.90 -1.23 4.52
N SER A 56 12.62 -1.48 4.80
CA SER A 56 11.50 -1.20 3.89
C SER A 56 11.39 0.29 3.57
N LEU A 57 11.50 1.16 4.57
CA LEU A 57 11.47 2.61 4.38
C LEU A 57 12.67 3.10 3.55
N GLY A 58 13.86 2.53 3.76
CA GLY A 58 15.06 2.94 3.03
C GLY A 58 15.12 2.43 1.59
N THR A 59 14.53 1.27 1.31
CA THR A 59 14.58 0.64 -0.02
C THR A 59 13.34 0.88 -0.87
N CYS A 60 12.22 1.26 -0.24
CA CYS A 60 10.90 1.32 -0.88
C CYS A 60 10.56 0.04 -1.67
N SER A 61 11.02 -1.12 -1.17
CA SER A 61 10.89 -2.41 -1.86
C SER A 61 10.60 -3.54 -0.88
N SER A 62 9.45 -4.17 -1.03
CA SER A 62 9.07 -5.35 -0.27
C SER A 62 10.01 -6.54 -0.54
N VAL A 63 10.45 -6.69 -1.79
CA VAL A 63 11.39 -7.76 -2.19
C VAL A 63 12.77 -7.55 -1.57
N ALA A 64 13.30 -6.33 -1.55
CA ALA A 64 14.58 -6.01 -0.92
C ALA A 64 14.54 -6.19 0.60
N THR A 65 13.36 -6.20 1.20
CA THR A 65 13.15 -6.38 2.64
C THR A 65 13.04 -7.87 3.04
N ILE A 66 12.90 -8.79 2.09
CA ILE A 66 12.73 -10.23 2.38
C ILE A 66 13.84 -10.76 3.30
N PRO A 67 15.14 -10.50 3.07
CA PRO A 67 16.20 -11.05 3.94
C PRO A 67 16.05 -10.60 5.41
N THR A 68 15.78 -9.33 5.64
CA THR A 68 15.59 -8.80 7.00
C THR A 68 14.31 -9.28 7.66
N ASN A 69 13.26 -9.55 6.88
CA ASN A 69 12.04 -10.19 7.36
C ASN A 69 12.29 -11.66 7.75
N MET A 70 13.13 -12.38 7.00
CA MET A 70 13.50 -13.75 7.31
C MET A 70 14.28 -13.83 8.62
N GLU A 71 15.27 -12.96 8.83
CA GLU A 71 16.01 -12.86 10.09
C GLU A 71 15.06 -12.58 11.27
N ALA A 72 14.16 -11.59 11.12
CA ALA A 72 13.19 -11.25 12.15
C ALA A 72 12.19 -12.40 12.46
N ALA A 73 11.82 -13.17 11.44
CA ALA A 73 10.95 -14.32 11.59
C ALA A 73 11.66 -15.47 12.36
N GLU A 74 12.91 -15.75 12.03
CA GLU A 74 13.72 -16.75 12.73
C GLU A 74 13.96 -16.35 14.19
N GLU A 75 14.31 -15.09 14.46
CA GLU A 75 14.44 -14.53 15.82
C GLU A 75 13.13 -14.61 16.61
N SER A 76 11.99 -14.55 15.96
CA SER A 76 10.65 -14.70 16.55
C SER A 76 10.23 -16.17 16.74
N GLY A 77 11.08 -17.13 16.36
CA GLY A 77 10.82 -18.57 16.54
C GLY A 77 9.99 -19.21 15.42
N ILE A 78 9.83 -18.53 14.29
CA ILE A 78 9.17 -19.09 13.10
C ILE A 78 10.16 -20.02 12.39
N SER A 79 9.71 -21.22 12.00
CA SER A 79 10.56 -22.16 11.30
C SER A 79 11.02 -21.62 9.95
N LYS A 80 12.27 -21.92 9.60
CA LYS A 80 12.89 -21.46 8.36
C LYS A 80 12.12 -21.91 7.12
N ASP A 81 11.66 -23.16 7.11
CA ASP A 81 10.87 -23.72 6.00
C ASP A 81 9.59 -22.93 5.70
N VAL A 82 8.95 -22.41 6.74
CA VAL A 82 7.74 -21.59 6.60
C VAL A 82 8.11 -20.18 6.14
N SER A 83 9.12 -19.54 6.71
CA SER A 83 9.53 -18.18 6.36
C SER A 83 10.04 -18.08 4.93
N GLU A 84 10.79 -19.09 4.43
CA GLU A 84 11.32 -19.14 3.06
C GLU A 84 10.21 -19.20 1.98
N ILE A 85 9.03 -19.71 2.32
CA ILE A 85 7.91 -19.79 1.39
C ILE A 85 6.97 -18.58 1.57
N VAL A 86 6.60 -18.29 2.82
CA VAL A 86 5.54 -17.31 3.11
C VAL A 86 6.02 -15.88 2.87
N LEU A 87 7.26 -15.54 3.22
CA LEU A 87 7.74 -14.16 3.11
C LEU A 87 7.93 -13.70 1.66
N PRO A 88 8.54 -14.48 0.75
CA PRO A 88 8.59 -14.09 -0.66
C PRO A 88 7.20 -14.02 -1.31
N LEU A 89 6.31 -14.96 -0.98
CA LEU A 89 4.94 -14.94 -1.47
C LEU A 89 4.19 -13.69 -0.96
N GLY A 90 4.30 -13.39 0.33
CA GLY A 90 3.70 -12.21 0.94
C GLY A 90 4.24 -10.90 0.36
N ALA A 91 5.54 -10.81 0.11
CA ALA A 91 6.16 -9.61 -0.48
C ALA A 91 5.64 -9.27 -1.89
N THR A 92 5.07 -10.24 -2.61
CA THR A 92 4.51 -10.03 -3.96
C THR A 92 3.00 -9.96 -4.00
N MET A 93 2.30 -10.63 -3.08
CA MET A 93 0.83 -10.75 -3.11
C MET A 93 0.10 -9.94 -2.04
N HIS A 94 0.76 -9.64 -0.93
CA HIS A 94 0.15 -8.98 0.23
C HIS A 94 0.67 -7.55 0.36
N MET A 95 0.02 -6.63 -0.33
CA MET A 95 0.42 -5.21 -0.40
C MET A 95 -0.68 -4.28 0.11
N ASP A 96 -0.97 -4.34 1.41
CA ASP A 96 -2.05 -3.57 2.05
C ASP A 96 -1.84 -2.07 1.91
N GLY A 97 -0.61 -1.58 2.12
CA GLY A 97 -0.28 -0.17 1.97
C GLY A 97 -0.52 0.33 0.54
N SER A 98 -0.19 -0.47 -0.46
CA SER A 98 -0.49 -0.16 -1.86
C SER A 98 -1.98 -0.14 -2.14
N CYS A 99 -2.75 -1.05 -1.55
CA CYS A 99 -4.21 -1.08 -1.69
C CYS A 99 -4.84 0.21 -1.12
N PHE A 100 -4.44 0.64 0.09
CA PHE A 100 -4.89 1.91 0.68
C PHE A 100 -4.48 3.11 -0.18
N SER A 101 -3.25 3.14 -0.66
CA SER A 101 -2.75 4.19 -1.56
C SER A 101 -3.56 4.26 -2.85
N CYS A 102 -3.91 3.10 -3.44
CA CYS A 102 -4.74 3.04 -4.65
C CYS A 102 -6.11 3.65 -4.44
N VAL A 103 -6.82 3.28 -3.38
CA VAL A 103 -8.15 3.84 -3.08
C VAL A 103 -8.07 5.35 -2.91
N LEU A 104 -7.06 5.82 -2.20
CA LEU A 104 -6.87 7.25 -1.95
C LEU A 104 -6.55 8.03 -3.23
N LYS A 105 -5.68 7.49 -4.10
CA LYS A 105 -5.33 8.08 -5.40
C LYS A 105 -6.53 8.16 -6.33
N ILE A 106 -7.37 7.14 -6.35
CA ILE A 106 -8.63 7.16 -7.11
C ILE A 106 -9.54 8.26 -6.57
N ALA A 107 -9.75 8.34 -5.26
CA ALA A 107 -10.56 9.38 -4.64
C ALA A 107 -10.02 10.79 -4.92
N PHE A 108 -8.70 10.97 -4.89
CA PHE A 108 -8.04 12.21 -5.27
C PHE A 108 -8.31 12.61 -6.72
N LEU A 109 -8.18 11.68 -7.67
CA LEU A 109 -8.49 11.94 -9.08
C LEU A 109 -9.97 12.27 -9.31
N PHE A 110 -10.88 11.58 -8.61
CA PHE A 110 -12.30 11.94 -8.67
C PHE A 110 -12.54 13.38 -8.20
N GLY A 111 -11.86 13.82 -7.15
CA GLY A 111 -11.91 15.22 -6.70
C GLY A 111 -11.32 16.19 -7.72
N VAL A 112 -10.17 15.91 -8.30
CA VAL A 112 -9.51 16.77 -9.32
C VAL A 112 -10.34 16.90 -10.58
N PHE A 113 -10.95 15.80 -11.05
CA PHE A 113 -11.80 15.80 -12.25
C PHE A 113 -13.27 16.14 -11.99
N GLY A 114 -13.65 16.41 -10.72
CA GLY A 114 -15.02 16.77 -10.37
C GLY A 114 -16.05 15.67 -10.64
N LYS A 115 -15.62 14.40 -10.66
CA LYS A 115 -16.55 13.28 -10.81
C LYS A 115 -17.30 13.05 -9.49
N PRO A 116 -18.63 12.90 -9.50
CA PRO A 116 -19.41 12.60 -8.31
C PRO A 116 -19.09 11.18 -7.80
N PHE A 117 -19.10 11.02 -6.49
CA PHE A 117 -18.79 9.78 -5.78
C PHE A 117 -20.05 9.26 -5.07
N ASP A 118 -21.15 9.11 -5.81
CA ASP A 118 -22.49 9.00 -5.21
C ASP A 118 -23.08 7.57 -5.30
N ASN A 119 -22.42 6.65 -6.02
CA ASN A 119 -23.01 5.36 -6.28
C ASN A 119 -22.28 4.23 -5.52
N VAL A 120 -23.03 3.35 -4.87
CA VAL A 120 -22.47 2.16 -4.18
C VAL A 120 -21.69 1.26 -5.15
N GLY A 121 -22.11 1.20 -6.43
CA GLY A 121 -21.40 0.47 -7.47
C GLY A 121 -19.96 0.98 -7.68
N ASP A 122 -19.76 2.30 -7.62
CA ASP A 122 -18.45 2.92 -7.80
C ASP A 122 -17.51 2.56 -6.64
N PHE A 123 -18.02 2.50 -5.40
CA PHE A 123 -17.24 2.04 -4.25
C PHE A 123 -16.77 0.59 -4.39
N ILE A 124 -17.67 -0.30 -4.82
CA ILE A 124 -17.33 -1.72 -5.04
C ILE A 124 -16.29 -1.83 -6.16
N LEU A 125 -16.46 -1.10 -7.25
CA LEU A 125 -15.53 -1.09 -8.37
C LEU A 125 -14.16 -0.56 -7.93
N ILE A 126 -14.10 0.50 -7.14
CA ILE A 126 -12.85 1.07 -6.62
C ILE A 126 -12.11 0.06 -5.74
N ILE A 127 -12.82 -0.60 -4.82
CA ILE A 127 -12.21 -1.61 -3.96
C ILE A 127 -11.67 -2.77 -4.81
N LEU A 128 -12.44 -3.25 -5.77
CA LEU A 128 -12.04 -4.34 -6.65
C LEU A 128 -10.81 -3.97 -7.50
N VAL A 129 -10.81 -2.79 -8.10
CA VAL A 129 -9.68 -2.30 -8.90
C VAL A 129 -8.45 -2.06 -8.01
N ALA A 130 -8.61 -1.51 -6.80
CA ALA A 130 -7.51 -1.32 -5.87
C ALA A 130 -6.87 -2.66 -5.45
N VAL A 131 -7.68 -3.67 -5.14
CA VAL A 131 -7.18 -5.01 -4.80
C VAL A 131 -6.48 -5.67 -5.99
N LEU A 132 -7.09 -5.67 -7.17
CA LEU A 132 -6.48 -6.25 -8.37
C LEU A 132 -5.20 -5.51 -8.78
N SER A 133 -5.19 -4.19 -8.69
CA SER A 133 -4.00 -3.38 -8.97
C SER A 133 -2.87 -3.67 -7.97
N SER A 134 -3.20 -3.82 -6.68
CA SER A 134 -2.18 -4.11 -5.66
C SER A 134 -1.53 -5.48 -5.84
N VAL A 135 -2.30 -6.49 -6.28
CA VAL A 135 -1.75 -7.81 -6.64
C VAL A 135 -0.92 -7.76 -7.93
N GLY A 136 -1.29 -6.90 -8.87
CA GLY A 136 -0.55 -6.70 -10.13
C GLY A 136 0.71 -5.85 -9.98
N MET A 137 0.88 -5.13 -8.86
CA MET A 137 2.09 -4.37 -8.57
C MET A 137 3.24 -5.32 -8.23
N SER A 138 4.43 -4.94 -8.68
CA SER A 138 5.65 -5.67 -8.32
C SER A 138 6.24 -5.08 -7.03
N GLY A 139 6.70 -5.92 -6.12
CA GLY A 139 7.35 -5.52 -4.85
C GLY A 139 8.75 -4.90 -5.01
N VAL A 140 9.12 -4.49 -6.23
CA VAL A 140 10.38 -3.82 -6.58
C VAL A 140 10.19 -2.28 -6.57
N PRO A 141 11.27 -1.50 -6.39
CA PRO A 141 11.19 -0.05 -6.51
C PRO A 141 10.58 0.37 -7.85
N GLY A 142 9.61 1.28 -7.83
CA GLY A 142 8.89 1.71 -9.04
C GLY A 142 7.79 0.75 -9.54
N GLY A 143 7.57 -0.40 -8.90
CA GLY A 143 6.52 -1.36 -9.28
C GLY A 143 5.10 -0.81 -9.18
N GLY A 144 4.90 0.26 -8.42
CA GLY A 144 3.61 0.96 -8.27
C GLY A 144 3.06 1.58 -9.54
N TYR A 145 3.92 1.96 -10.49
CA TYR A 145 3.51 2.61 -11.74
C TYR A 145 2.53 1.79 -12.58
N ILE A 146 2.67 0.47 -12.57
CA ILE A 146 1.76 -0.43 -13.29
C ILE A 146 0.33 -0.35 -12.70
N GLY A 147 0.23 -0.35 -11.39
CA GLY A 147 -1.07 -0.22 -10.71
C GLY A 147 -1.73 1.14 -10.96
N GLU A 148 -0.95 2.23 -10.96
CA GLU A 148 -1.43 3.56 -11.29
C GLU A 148 -1.93 3.66 -12.73
N PHE A 149 -1.23 3.04 -13.67
CA PHE A 149 -1.67 2.97 -15.06
C PHE A 149 -2.99 2.20 -15.20
N ILE A 150 -3.13 1.05 -14.51
CA ILE A 150 -4.38 0.27 -14.49
C ILE A 150 -5.53 1.11 -13.95
N MET A 151 -5.33 1.79 -12.82
CA MET A 151 -6.37 2.63 -12.22
C MET A 151 -6.81 3.76 -13.16
N CYS A 152 -5.86 4.47 -13.75
CA CYS A 152 -6.17 5.55 -14.71
C CYS A 152 -6.89 5.01 -15.94
N SER A 153 -6.51 3.85 -16.45
CA SER A 153 -7.13 3.23 -17.63
C SER A 153 -8.57 2.81 -17.38
N VAL A 154 -8.90 2.38 -16.16
CA VAL A 154 -10.26 1.95 -15.80
C VAL A 154 -11.17 3.13 -15.52
N PHE A 155 -10.72 4.11 -14.72
CA PHE A 155 -11.58 5.19 -14.25
C PHE A 155 -11.56 6.45 -15.14
N PHE A 156 -10.46 6.66 -15.86
CA PHE A 156 -10.21 7.87 -16.66
C PHE A 156 -9.65 7.56 -18.05
N PRO A 157 -10.28 6.67 -18.85
CA PRO A 157 -9.77 6.28 -20.17
C PRO A 157 -9.58 7.47 -21.11
N ASP A 158 -10.53 8.41 -21.11
CA ASP A 158 -10.51 9.59 -21.97
C ASP A 158 -9.52 10.67 -21.52
N GLN A 159 -9.07 10.61 -20.27
CA GLN A 159 -8.20 11.59 -19.63
C GLN A 159 -6.85 10.98 -19.20
N LEU A 160 -6.52 9.81 -19.72
CA LEU A 160 -5.33 9.04 -19.33
C LEU A 160 -4.03 9.87 -19.45
N ALA A 161 -3.92 10.67 -20.51
CA ALA A 161 -2.75 11.53 -20.76
C ALA A 161 -2.54 12.62 -19.70
N VAL A 162 -3.54 12.93 -18.89
CA VAL A 162 -3.46 13.92 -17.80
C VAL A 162 -3.49 13.22 -16.44
N ALA A 163 -4.34 12.22 -16.26
CA ALA A 163 -4.52 11.51 -15.01
C ALA A 163 -3.26 10.74 -14.59
N TYR A 164 -2.64 10.03 -15.52
CA TYR A 164 -1.45 9.23 -15.24
C TYR A 164 -0.22 10.08 -14.86
N PRO A 165 0.17 11.13 -15.61
CA PRO A 165 1.25 12.03 -15.17
C PRO A 165 0.95 12.72 -13.84
N CYS A 166 -0.30 13.07 -13.55
CA CYS A 166 -0.70 13.66 -12.27
C CYS A 166 -0.39 12.73 -11.10
N LEU A 167 -0.67 11.43 -11.24
CA LEU A 167 -0.33 10.44 -10.21
C LEU A 167 1.17 10.20 -10.11
N LEU A 168 1.88 10.08 -11.22
CA LEU A 168 3.33 9.91 -11.22
C LEU A 168 4.03 11.04 -10.47
N TYR A 169 3.64 12.28 -10.76
CA TYR A 169 4.24 13.46 -10.10
C TYR A 169 3.98 13.49 -8.59
N THR A 170 2.85 12.96 -8.13
CA THR A 170 2.53 12.86 -6.71
C THR A 170 3.20 11.67 -6.04
N SER A 171 3.50 10.61 -6.77
CA SER A 171 4.16 9.41 -6.23
C SER A 171 5.67 9.59 -6.07
N ASP A 172 6.32 10.29 -7.00
CA ASP A 172 7.76 10.58 -6.92
C ASP A 172 8.09 11.67 -5.88
N ALA A 173 7.10 12.43 -5.44
CA ALA A 173 7.25 13.47 -4.42
C ALA A 173 7.04 12.95 -2.98
N ALA A 174 6.65 11.69 -2.80
CA ALA A 174 6.40 11.04 -1.52
C ALA A 174 7.50 10.06 -1.15
#